data_4d8e9be75db851d72a08daf5502170e6
#
_entry.id   4d8e9be75db851d72a08daf5502170e6
#
_cell.length_a   1.000
_cell.length_b   1.000
_cell.length_c   1.000
_cell.angle_alpha   90.00
_cell.angle_beta   90.00
_cell.angle_gamma   90.00
#
_symmetry.space_group_name_H-M   'P 1'
#
loop_
_entity.id
_entity.type
_entity.pdbx_description
1 polymer ?
#
loop_
_entity_poly.entity_id
_entity_poly.type
_entity_poly.pdbx_seq_one_letter_code
_entity_poly.pdbx_strand_id
1 'polypeptide(L)'
;MLRNLYERLNYLRNLEEKKEQVLGSIEEQGKLTEELKEKILAAETLVVVEDLYRPYRPKRKTKASVAKEKGLEPLSQFILAQNATEGVEEEARKYIDEEKGVKTVKEALQGAADIIAESISDEADYRAYIREITMEEGTLTSTAKDEKAESVYEMYYACLLYTSPSP
;
A
#
# COMPACT_ATOMS: atom_id res chain seq x y z
N MET A 1 0.90 28.00 -23.57
CA MET A 1 0.87 28.76 -22.30
C MET A 1 -0.50 28.71 -21.62
N LEU A 2 -1.61 29.17 -22.24
CA LEU A 2 -2.96 29.13 -21.66
C LEU A 2 -3.44 27.71 -21.35
N ARG A 3 -3.14 26.71 -22.17
CA ARG A 3 -3.49 25.31 -21.95
C ARG A 3 -2.88 24.76 -20.66
N ASN A 4 -1.59 24.98 -20.44
CA ASN A 4 -0.91 24.50 -19.22
C ASN A 4 -1.47 25.18 -17.97
N LEU A 5 -1.82 26.48 -18.07
CA LEU A 5 -2.48 27.20 -16.97
C LEU A 5 -3.85 26.58 -16.64
N TYR A 6 -4.65 26.27 -17.67
CA TYR A 6 -5.96 25.66 -17.52
C TYR A 6 -5.86 24.24 -16.92
N GLU A 7 -4.94 23.43 -17.41
CA GLU A 7 -4.67 22.07 -16.88
C GLU A 7 -4.23 22.14 -15.42
N ARG A 8 -3.33 23.08 -15.07
CA ARG A 8 -2.88 23.27 -13.69
C ARG A 8 -4.00 23.76 -12.77
N LEU A 9 -4.84 24.67 -13.24
CA LEU A 9 -5.98 25.14 -12.47
C LEU A 9 -6.97 24.01 -12.17
N ASN A 10 -7.29 23.18 -13.16
CA ASN A 10 -8.17 22.04 -12.96
C ASN A 10 -7.55 21.02 -12.01
N TYR A 11 -6.24 20.75 -12.13
CA TYR A 11 -5.55 19.87 -11.21
C TYR A 11 -5.65 20.36 -9.76
N LEU A 12 -5.42 21.65 -9.51
CA LEU A 12 -5.50 22.22 -8.17
C LEU A 12 -6.93 22.20 -7.60
N ARG A 13 -7.94 22.46 -8.43
CA ARG A 13 -9.34 22.32 -8.02
C ARG A 13 -9.67 20.86 -7.61
N ASN A 14 -9.27 19.90 -8.44
CA ASN A 14 -9.46 18.49 -8.13
C ASN A 14 -8.71 18.07 -6.87
N LEU A 15 -7.54 18.66 -6.61
CA LEU A 15 -6.77 18.40 -5.39
C LEU A 15 -7.53 18.88 -4.14
N GLU A 16 -8.05 20.10 -4.16
CA GLU A 16 -8.81 20.66 -3.03
C GLU A 16 -10.12 19.88 -2.81
N GLU A 17 -10.85 19.59 -3.87
CA GLU A 17 -12.06 18.77 -3.80
C GLU A 17 -11.79 17.37 -3.22
N LYS A 18 -10.65 16.77 -3.60
CA LYS A 18 -10.22 15.48 -3.06
C LYS A 18 -9.87 15.57 -1.58
N LYS A 19 -9.19 16.63 -1.13
CA LYS A 19 -8.90 16.86 0.29
C LYS A 19 -10.18 16.94 1.12
N GLU A 20 -11.16 17.71 0.67
CA GLU A 20 -12.46 17.84 1.36
C GLU A 20 -13.19 16.51 1.45
N GLN A 21 -13.25 15.73 0.36
CA GLN A 21 -13.85 14.39 0.35
C GLN A 21 -13.18 13.45 1.33
N VAL A 22 -11.85 13.46 1.37
CA VAL A 22 -11.05 12.57 2.24
C VAL A 22 -11.24 12.96 3.70
N LEU A 23 -11.18 14.25 4.03
CA LEU A 23 -11.42 14.74 5.39
C LEU A 23 -12.81 14.36 5.88
N GLY A 24 -13.85 14.58 5.07
CA GLY A 24 -15.23 14.20 5.41
C GLY A 24 -15.36 12.68 5.65
N SER A 25 -14.76 11.87 4.78
CA SER A 25 -14.82 10.41 4.92
C SER A 25 -14.11 9.89 6.18
N ILE A 26 -12.98 10.50 6.59
CA ILE A 26 -12.27 10.12 7.81
C ILE A 26 -13.01 10.62 9.06
N GLU A 27 -13.60 11.82 8.98
CA GLU A 27 -14.40 12.41 10.06
C GLU A 27 -15.64 11.56 10.35
N GLU A 28 -16.37 11.12 9.31
CA GLU A 28 -17.52 10.20 9.44
C GLU A 28 -17.15 8.88 10.14
N GLN A 29 -15.90 8.42 9.97
CA GLN A 29 -15.37 7.24 10.66
C GLN A 29 -14.93 7.52 12.11
N GLY A 30 -14.94 8.79 12.55
CA GLY A 30 -14.47 9.20 13.87
C GLY A 30 -12.96 9.02 14.10
N LYS A 31 -12.18 8.98 13.02
CA LYS A 31 -10.72 8.71 13.04
C LYS A 31 -9.89 9.91 12.66
N LEU A 32 -10.49 11.08 12.42
CA LEU A 32 -9.78 12.29 12.05
C LEU A 32 -9.07 12.87 13.27
N THR A 33 -7.74 12.95 13.22
CA THR A 33 -6.91 13.66 14.19
C THR A 33 -6.46 15.00 13.63
N GLU A 34 -6.15 15.98 14.48
CA GLU A 34 -5.68 17.29 14.01
C GLU A 34 -4.37 17.16 13.21
N GLU A 35 -3.45 16.28 13.64
CA GLU A 35 -2.22 16.02 12.92
C GLU A 35 -2.46 15.48 11.50
N LEU A 36 -3.39 14.54 11.35
CA LEU A 36 -3.74 13.97 10.05
C LEU A 36 -4.40 15.01 9.15
N LYS A 37 -5.28 15.84 9.73
CA LYS A 37 -5.93 16.95 9.02
C LYS A 37 -4.90 17.95 8.48
N GLU A 38 -3.94 18.34 9.31
CA GLU A 38 -2.85 19.23 8.88
C GLU A 38 -2.03 18.61 7.75
N LYS A 39 -1.68 17.33 7.83
CA LYS A 39 -0.95 16.61 6.77
C LYS A 39 -1.75 16.58 5.45
N ILE A 40 -3.06 16.31 5.52
CA ILE A 40 -3.92 16.29 4.32
C ILE A 40 -4.02 17.70 3.71
N LEU A 41 -4.21 18.74 4.52
CA LEU A 41 -4.30 20.11 4.04
C LEU A 41 -2.99 20.60 3.43
N ALA A 42 -1.85 20.22 4.00
CA ALA A 42 -0.52 20.54 3.50
C ALA A 42 -0.10 19.77 2.25
N ALA A 43 -0.84 18.70 1.88
CA ALA A 43 -0.50 17.88 0.73
C ALA A 43 -0.57 18.69 -0.58
N GLU A 44 0.49 18.66 -1.38
CA GLU A 44 0.61 19.39 -2.64
C GLU A 44 0.20 18.57 -3.87
N THR A 45 0.00 17.25 -3.68
CA THR A 45 -0.34 16.33 -4.77
C THR A 45 -1.46 15.37 -4.37
N LEU A 46 -2.26 14.96 -5.37
CA LEU A 46 -3.31 13.94 -5.21
C LEU A 46 -2.75 12.61 -4.66
N VAL A 47 -1.53 12.27 -5.04
CA VAL A 47 -0.88 11.02 -4.63
C VAL A 47 -0.63 11.01 -3.12
N VAL A 48 -0.15 12.13 -2.55
CA VAL A 48 0.07 12.27 -1.11
C VAL A 48 -1.26 12.19 -0.35
N VAL A 49 -2.31 12.85 -0.85
CA VAL A 49 -3.65 12.76 -0.26
C VAL A 49 -4.17 11.33 -0.26
N GLU A 50 -3.99 10.60 -1.36
CA GLU A 50 -4.42 9.21 -1.46
C GLU A 50 -3.61 8.26 -0.57
N ASP A 51 -2.30 8.49 -0.42
CA ASP A 51 -1.46 7.71 0.49
C ASP A 51 -1.90 7.90 1.95
N LEU A 52 -2.18 9.14 2.37
CA LEU A 52 -2.71 9.45 3.71
C LEU A 52 -4.11 8.86 3.95
N TYR A 53 -4.96 8.82 2.92
CA TYR A 53 -6.31 8.26 3.01
C TYR A 53 -6.34 6.74 3.01
N ARG A 54 -5.32 6.08 2.49
CA ARG A 54 -5.32 4.63 2.23
C ARG A 54 -5.68 3.76 3.43
N PRO A 55 -5.19 4.01 4.66
CA PRO A 55 -5.56 3.25 5.85
C PRO A 55 -7.05 3.35 6.20
N TYR A 56 -7.70 4.45 5.82
CA TYR A 56 -9.10 4.78 6.16
C TYR A 56 -10.07 4.44 5.04
N ARG A 57 -9.56 4.14 3.85
CA ARG A 57 -10.39 3.82 2.70
C ARG A 57 -11.16 2.52 2.95
N PRO A 58 -12.49 2.48 2.72
CA PRO A 58 -13.26 1.23 2.78
C PRO A 58 -12.63 0.19 1.86
N LYS A 59 -12.15 -0.90 2.44
CA LYS A 59 -11.50 -1.97 1.69
C LYS A 59 -12.50 -3.07 1.39
N ARG A 60 -12.37 -3.67 0.20
CA ARG A 60 -13.00 -4.95 -0.08
C ARG A 60 -12.36 -6.02 0.79
N LYS A 61 -13.01 -7.19 0.89
CA LYS A 61 -12.47 -8.35 1.63
C LYS A 61 -11.06 -8.69 1.11
N THR A 62 -10.05 -8.43 1.95
CA THR A 62 -8.63 -8.71 1.67
C THR A 62 -8.19 -9.96 2.45
N LYS A 63 -7.02 -10.52 2.11
CA LYS A 63 -6.44 -11.62 2.90
C LYS A 63 -6.21 -11.20 4.35
N ALA A 64 -5.75 -9.97 4.57
CA ALA A 64 -5.53 -9.42 5.91
C ALA A 64 -6.84 -9.24 6.68
N SER A 65 -7.92 -8.76 6.04
CA SER A 65 -9.23 -8.65 6.72
C SER A 65 -9.77 -10.01 7.14
N VAL A 66 -9.61 -11.04 6.28
CA VAL A 66 -9.97 -12.42 6.63
C VAL A 66 -9.11 -12.94 7.79
N ALA A 67 -7.81 -12.65 7.79
CA ALA A 67 -6.94 -13.04 8.88
C ALA A 67 -7.29 -12.35 10.21
N LYS A 68 -7.71 -11.10 10.17
CA LYS A 68 -8.25 -10.37 11.35
C LYS A 68 -9.55 -10.99 11.85
N GLU A 69 -10.49 -11.34 10.96
CA GLU A 69 -11.72 -12.06 11.31
C GLU A 69 -11.43 -13.40 12.00
N LYS A 70 -10.34 -14.08 11.61
CA LYS A 70 -9.85 -15.30 12.25
C LYS A 70 -9.17 -15.08 13.61
N GLY A 71 -8.96 -13.83 14.03
CA GLY A 71 -8.35 -13.47 15.31
C GLY A 71 -6.82 -13.52 15.32
N LEU A 72 -6.16 -13.38 14.18
CA LEU A 72 -4.70 -13.45 14.05
C LEU A 72 -4.00 -12.10 14.28
N GLU A 73 -4.74 -11.03 14.59
CA GLU A 73 -4.19 -9.71 14.83
C GLU A 73 -3.19 -9.65 16.01
N PRO A 74 -3.44 -10.30 17.19
CA PRO A 74 -2.46 -10.30 18.26
C PRO A 74 -1.16 -11.03 17.89
N LEU A 75 -1.24 -12.09 17.07
CA LEU A 75 -0.05 -12.78 16.56
C LEU A 75 0.77 -11.86 15.65
N SER A 76 0.11 -11.06 14.80
CA SER A 76 0.80 -10.08 13.97
C SER A 76 1.50 -9.01 14.79
N GLN A 77 0.88 -8.52 15.87
CA GLN A 77 1.49 -7.57 16.80
C GLN A 77 2.67 -8.17 17.55
N PHE A 78 2.57 -9.43 17.97
CA PHE A 78 3.68 -10.14 18.62
C PHE A 78 4.90 -10.24 17.69
N ILE A 79 4.68 -10.56 16.41
CA ILE A 79 5.75 -10.65 15.41
C ILE A 79 6.35 -9.25 15.15
N LEU A 80 5.53 -8.22 15.02
CA LEU A 80 5.98 -6.83 14.79
C LEU A 80 6.79 -6.27 15.96
N ALA A 81 6.47 -6.67 17.19
CA ALA A 81 7.20 -6.22 18.37
C ALA A 81 8.67 -6.69 18.41
N GLN A 82 9.02 -7.74 17.62
CA GLN A 82 10.39 -8.27 17.49
C GLN A 82 11.08 -8.59 18.83
N ASN A 83 10.30 -8.77 19.89
CA ASN A 83 10.82 -8.99 21.24
C ASN A 83 11.27 -10.44 21.47
N ALA A 84 10.88 -11.37 20.59
CA ALA A 84 11.22 -12.78 20.67
C ALA A 84 11.84 -13.23 19.36
N THR A 85 13.11 -13.63 19.40
CA THR A 85 13.82 -14.28 18.29
C THR A 85 13.51 -15.77 18.19
N GLU A 86 13.04 -16.36 19.29
CA GLU A 86 12.66 -17.77 19.42
C GLU A 86 11.20 -17.87 19.92
N GLY A 87 10.49 -18.92 19.49
CA GLY A 87 9.14 -19.19 19.99
C GLY A 87 7.99 -18.63 19.16
N VAL A 88 8.24 -18.06 17.97
CA VAL A 88 7.16 -17.56 17.09
C VAL A 88 6.21 -18.69 16.67
N GLU A 89 6.74 -19.89 16.42
CA GLU A 89 5.91 -21.05 16.09
C GLU A 89 5.12 -21.56 17.30
N GLU A 90 5.70 -21.47 18.51
CA GLU A 90 4.99 -21.84 19.75
C GLU A 90 3.86 -20.87 20.03
N GLU A 91 4.09 -19.58 19.85
CA GLU A 91 3.06 -18.57 19.95
C GLU A 91 1.95 -18.80 18.92
N ALA A 92 2.31 -19.05 17.66
CA ALA A 92 1.36 -19.32 16.58
C ALA A 92 0.47 -20.55 16.83
N ARG A 93 0.96 -21.57 17.58
CA ARG A 93 0.15 -22.75 17.97
C ARG A 93 -1.08 -22.38 18.80
N LYS A 94 -1.03 -21.29 19.58
CA LYS A 94 -2.14 -20.82 20.42
C LYS A 94 -3.32 -20.29 19.58
N TYR A 95 -3.08 -19.95 18.33
CA TYR A 95 -4.07 -19.40 17.40
C TYR A 95 -4.61 -20.42 16.41
N ILE A 96 -4.28 -21.70 16.59
CA ILE A 96 -4.88 -22.79 15.80
C ILE A 96 -6.32 -22.97 16.26
N ASP A 97 -7.26 -22.77 15.35
CA ASP A 97 -8.69 -22.88 15.59
C ASP A 97 -9.38 -23.36 14.30
N GLU A 98 -9.84 -24.62 14.33
CA GLU A 98 -10.50 -25.23 13.17
C GLU A 98 -11.84 -24.55 12.83
N GLU A 99 -12.56 -24.04 13.85
CA GLU A 99 -13.85 -23.36 13.66
C GLU A 99 -13.64 -22.03 12.90
N LYS A 100 -12.54 -21.35 13.18
CA LYS A 100 -12.14 -20.13 12.47
C LYS A 100 -11.37 -20.40 11.17
N GLY A 101 -11.15 -21.67 10.85
CA GLY A 101 -10.47 -22.09 9.62
C GLY A 101 -8.96 -21.81 9.64
N VAL A 102 -8.32 -21.97 10.81
CA VAL A 102 -6.86 -21.97 10.99
C VAL A 102 -6.46 -23.35 11.48
N LYS A 103 -6.02 -24.22 10.58
CA LYS A 103 -5.75 -25.64 10.89
C LYS A 103 -4.29 -25.92 11.24
N THR A 104 -3.40 -25.06 10.78
CA THR A 104 -1.95 -25.29 10.92
C THR A 104 -1.23 -24.02 11.39
N VAL A 105 -0.07 -24.22 12.06
CA VAL A 105 0.86 -23.15 12.42
C VAL A 105 1.23 -22.28 11.19
N LYS A 106 1.44 -22.94 10.05
CA LYS A 106 1.77 -22.25 8.80
C LYS A 106 0.66 -21.31 8.34
N GLU A 107 -0.60 -21.71 8.47
CA GLU A 107 -1.75 -20.85 8.14
C GLU A 107 -1.87 -19.67 9.10
N ALA A 108 -1.62 -19.89 10.40
CA ALA A 108 -1.61 -18.81 11.38
C ALA A 108 -0.51 -17.78 11.08
N LEU A 109 0.70 -18.23 10.80
CA LEU A 109 1.83 -17.37 10.44
C LEU A 109 1.59 -16.64 9.11
N GLN A 110 1.01 -17.31 8.11
CA GLN A 110 0.68 -16.68 6.83
C GLN A 110 -0.38 -15.58 7.01
N GLY A 111 -1.41 -15.84 7.83
CA GLY A 111 -2.42 -14.83 8.13
C GLY A 111 -1.85 -13.63 8.89
N ALA A 112 -0.97 -13.85 9.85
CA ALA A 112 -0.26 -12.78 10.53
C ALA A 112 0.64 -11.99 9.57
N ALA A 113 1.34 -12.67 8.67
CA ALA A 113 2.16 -12.03 7.63
C ALA A 113 1.30 -11.19 6.65
N ASP A 114 0.12 -11.67 6.27
CA ASP A 114 -0.81 -10.92 5.42
C ASP A 114 -1.30 -9.62 6.11
N ILE A 115 -1.54 -9.64 7.42
CA ILE A 115 -1.90 -8.45 8.21
C ILE A 115 -0.74 -7.46 8.24
N ILE A 116 0.48 -7.94 8.52
CA ILE A 116 1.69 -7.10 8.56
C ILE A 116 1.97 -6.48 7.20
N ALA A 117 1.89 -7.27 6.13
CA ALA A 117 2.11 -6.80 4.77
C ALA A 117 1.11 -5.71 4.36
N GLU A 118 -0.17 -5.86 4.74
CA GLU A 118 -1.17 -4.81 4.50
C GLU A 118 -0.85 -3.53 5.28
N SER A 119 -0.49 -3.65 6.55
CA SER A 119 -0.13 -2.52 7.41
C SER A 119 1.06 -1.74 6.84
N ILE A 120 2.14 -2.42 6.44
CA ILE A 120 3.31 -1.81 5.81
C ILE A 120 2.95 -1.16 4.47
N SER A 121 2.12 -1.83 3.65
CA SER A 121 1.69 -1.31 2.35
C SER A 121 0.82 -0.07 2.45
N ASP A 122 0.12 0.13 3.57
CA ASP A 122 -0.76 1.28 3.79
C ASP A 122 -0.05 2.46 4.44
N GLU A 123 1.19 2.26 4.92
CA GLU A 123 1.98 3.33 5.55
C GLU A 123 2.44 4.35 4.51
N ALA A 124 2.04 5.61 4.70
CA ALA A 124 2.29 6.67 3.72
C ALA A 124 3.78 6.98 3.56
N ASP A 125 4.55 6.93 4.66
CA ASP A 125 5.99 7.24 4.66
C ASP A 125 6.78 6.18 3.89
N TYR A 126 6.46 4.89 4.05
CA TYR A 126 7.08 3.82 3.26
C TYR A 126 6.76 3.94 1.77
N ARG A 127 5.54 4.33 1.44
CA ARG A 127 5.14 4.54 0.04
C ARG A 127 5.87 5.72 -0.60
N ALA A 128 6.02 6.83 0.14
CA ALA A 128 6.78 7.98 -0.31
C ALA A 128 8.24 7.61 -0.55
N TYR A 129 8.87 6.93 0.39
CA TYR A 129 10.26 6.48 0.31
C TYR A 129 10.52 5.52 -0.85
N ILE A 130 9.67 4.51 -1.04
CA ILE A 130 9.80 3.56 -2.16
C ILE A 130 9.64 4.28 -3.50
N ARG A 131 8.74 5.25 -3.58
CA ARG A 131 8.54 6.05 -4.81
C ARG A 131 9.77 6.88 -5.13
N GLU A 132 10.37 7.52 -4.14
CA GLU A 132 11.59 8.32 -4.28
C GLU A 132 12.75 7.46 -4.81
N ILE A 133 13.06 6.35 -4.15
CA ILE A 133 14.11 5.42 -4.61
C ILE A 133 13.81 4.89 -6.02
N THR A 134 12.55 4.54 -6.29
CA THR A 134 12.17 4.03 -7.61
C THR A 134 12.36 5.08 -8.70
N MET A 135 12.13 6.36 -8.39
CA MET A 135 12.36 7.45 -9.34
C MET A 135 13.87 7.74 -9.56
N GLU A 136 14.67 7.56 -8.52
CA GLU A 136 16.13 7.83 -8.59
C GLU A 136 16.91 6.66 -9.17
N GLU A 137 16.62 5.44 -8.74
CA GLU A 137 17.43 4.25 -9.04
C GLU A 137 16.69 3.22 -9.91
N GLY A 138 15.38 3.39 -10.10
CA GLY A 138 14.54 2.43 -10.80
C GLY A 138 14.90 2.32 -12.28
N THR A 139 14.98 1.09 -12.77
CA THR A 139 15.15 0.80 -14.20
C THR A 139 13.92 0.09 -14.73
N LEU A 140 13.43 0.53 -15.88
CA LEU A 140 12.34 -0.14 -16.58
C LEU A 140 12.91 -1.20 -17.51
N THR A 141 12.55 -2.46 -17.28
CA THR A 141 12.97 -3.58 -18.14
C THR A 141 11.75 -4.18 -18.84
N SER A 142 11.93 -4.56 -20.09
CA SER A 142 10.91 -5.28 -20.86
C SER A 142 11.40 -6.68 -21.20
N THR A 143 10.62 -7.69 -20.84
CA THR A 143 10.93 -9.10 -21.16
C THR A 143 9.73 -9.76 -21.84
N ALA A 144 10.01 -10.68 -22.76
CA ALA A 144 8.95 -11.48 -23.36
C ALA A 144 8.27 -12.37 -22.31
N LYS A 145 6.96 -12.46 -22.34
CA LYS A 145 6.21 -13.41 -21.53
C LYS A 145 6.39 -14.84 -22.04
N ASP A 146 6.52 -14.98 -23.35
CA ASP A 146 6.84 -16.23 -24.06
C ASP A 146 7.91 -15.90 -25.13
N GLU A 147 9.13 -16.39 -24.91
CA GLU A 147 10.27 -16.14 -25.80
C GLU A 147 10.11 -16.79 -27.18
N LYS A 148 9.19 -17.76 -27.32
CA LYS A 148 8.93 -18.46 -28.58
C LYS A 148 7.82 -17.86 -29.42
N ALA A 149 7.06 -16.92 -28.85
CA ALA A 149 5.99 -16.25 -29.56
C ALA A 149 6.52 -15.10 -30.39
N GLU A 150 6.37 -15.17 -31.72
CA GLU A 150 6.68 -14.06 -32.61
C GLU A 150 5.77 -12.86 -32.29
N SER A 151 6.36 -11.69 -32.13
CA SER A 151 5.64 -10.47 -31.79
C SER A 151 6.23 -9.26 -32.51
N VAL A 152 5.37 -8.34 -32.93
CA VAL A 152 5.78 -7.04 -33.45
C VAL A 152 6.55 -6.18 -32.43
N TYR A 153 6.55 -6.60 -31.16
CA TYR A 153 7.22 -5.92 -30.04
C TYR A 153 8.57 -6.54 -29.68
N GLU A 154 9.11 -7.47 -30.45
CA GLU A 154 10.39 -8.13 -30.18
C GLU A 154 11.55 -7.14 -29.98
N MET A 155 11.52 -6.02 -30.70
CA MET A 155 12.53 -4.95 -30.54
C MET A 155 12.59 -4.33 -29.15
N TYR A 156 11.55 -4.50 -28.36
CA TYR A 156 11.48 -3.98 -26.98
C TYR A 156 11.85 -5.03 -25.93
N TYR A 157 12.08 -6.29 -26.31
CA TYR A 157 12.47 -7.33 -25.37
C TYR A 157 13.93 -7.17 -24.97
N ALA A 158 14.23 -7.44 -23.70
CA ALA A 158 15.54 -7.23 -23.10
C ALA A 158 16.11 -5.80 -23.26
N CYS A 159 15.23 -4.82 -23.53
CA CYS A 159 15.58 -3.42 -23.61
C CYS A 159 15.52 -2.78 -22.23
N LEU A 160 16.61 -2.15 -21.80
CA LEU A 160 16.63 -1.23 -20.66
C LEU A 160 16.03 0.09 -21.15
N LEU A 161 14.77 0.33 -20.79
CA LEU A 161 14.14 1.62 -21.03
C LEU A 161 14.61 2.56 -19.92
N TYR A 162 15.63 3.35 -20.20
CA TYR A 162 16.03 4.44 -19.32
C TYR A 162 14.92 5.50 -19.34
N THR A 163 14.19 5.61 -18.25
CA THR A 163 13.41 6.81 -18.00
C THR A 163 14.34 7.84 -17.40
N SER A 164 15.02 8.60 -18.24
CA SER A 164 15.60 9.86 -17.83
C SER A 164 14.45 10.72 -17.29
N PRO A 165 14.58 11.35 -16.11
CA PRO A 165 13.60 12.33 -15.68
C PRO A 165 13.53 13.39 -16.79
N SER A 166 12.34 13.53 -17.37
CA SER A 166 12.09 14.58 -18.36
C SER A 166 12.32 15.93 -17.71
N PRO A 167 13.11 16.82 -18.31
CA PRO A 167 13.35 18.14 -17.76
C PRO A 167 12.07 18.99 -17.64
#